data_9ad8d08b649a4278d2fdebb562fc3bcb
#
_entry.id   9ad8d08b649a4278d2fdebb562fc3bcb
#
_cell.length_a   1.000
_cell.length_b   1.000
_cell.length_c   1.000
_cell.angle_alpha   90.00
_cell.angle_beta   90.00
_cell.angle_gamma   90.00
#
_symmetry.space_group_name_H-M   'P 1'
#
loop_
_entity.id
_entity.type
_entity.pdbx_description
1 polymer ?
#
loop_
_entity_poly.entity_id
_entity_poly.type
_entity_poly.pdbx_seq_one_letter_code
_entity_poly.pdbx_strand_id
1 'polypeptide(L)'
;MRERWSAGVFCTLSMLCAVLLTGCQSPAGPAGEDDGAGGDANGDARIGGEAAPGSAPAAVRPSGYGAVFLAIDECSSFGTVSFTEVPCGSERAAARVVAREDGRADDGPPCPATTDFVLHISEQRPSADEDGDGAVPQGYACMRKLQPPHPGDPGGGGGPRTIVGDCVYDAGSGQVRETACDGKGERKPQFKVVEAVAARGDCPASTGLYVRLGGERPVGCARPL
;
A
#
# COMPACT_ATOMS: atom_id res chain seq x y z
N MET A 1 -19.80 -9.63 50.42
CA MET A 1 -19.39 -8.62 51.42
C MET A 1 -18.51 -7.58 50.74
N ARG A 2 -19.04 -6.38 50.76
CA ARG A 2 -18.38 -5.06 50.58
C ARG A 2 -17.58 -4.74 49.33
N GLU A 3 -18.29 -4.02 48.48
CA GLU A 3 -17.78 -3.08 47.48
C GLU A 3 -16.84 -2.04 48.08
N ARG A 4 -15.81 -1.64 47.34
CA ARG A 4 -15.20 -0.31 47.49
C ARG A 4 -15.04 0.36 46.16
N TRP A 5 -15.92 1.30 45.94
CA TRP A 5 -15.81 2.34 44.96
C TRP A 5 -14.74 3.34 45.39
N SER A 6 -13.83 3.69 44.50
CA SER A 6 -12.99 4.90 44.66
C SER A 6 -13.18 5.78 43.45
N ALA A 7 -13.88 6.86 43.69
CA ALA A 7 -13.98 8.02 42.82
C ALA A 7 -12.67 8.81 42.90
N GLY A 8 -12.16 9.28 41.79
CA GLY A 8 -10.95 10.09 41.70
C GLY A 8 -10.91 10.95 40.45
N VAL A 9 -11.43 12.16 40.62
CA VAL A 9 -10.96 13.48 40.18
C VAL A 9 -10.82 13.74 38.68
N PHE A 10 -11.81 14.47 38.17
CA PHE A 10 -11.75 15.29 36.95
C PHE A 10 -10.75 16.43 37.13
N CYS A 11 -9.79 16.51 36.22
CA CYS A 11 -8.95 17.70 36.05
C CYS A 11 -9.25 18.28 34.66
N THR A 12 -10.12 19.28 34.63
CA THR A 12 -10.39 20.15 33.47
C THR A 12 -9.26 21.18 33.36
N LEU A 13 -8.47 21.11 32.34
CA LEU A 13 -7.55 22.17 31.96
C LEU A 13 -7.98 22.75 30.62
N SER A 14 -8.72 23.87 30.70
CA SER A 14 -9.04 24.73 29.56
C SER A 14 -7.79 25.52 29.19
N MET A 15 -7.25 25.31 27.99
CA MET A 15 -6.23 26.18 27.42
C MET A 15 -6.81 26.90 26.20
N LEU A 16 -7.10 28.20 26.40
CA LEU A 16 -7.36 29.16 25.35
C LEU A 16 -6.07 29.35 24.53
N CYS A 17 -6.10 29.04 23.24
CA CYS A 17 -5.09 29.52 22.29
C CYS A 17 -5.73 30.53 21.34
N ALA A 18 -5.29 31.78 21.47
CA ALA A 18 -5.65 32.89 20.60
C ALA A 18 -5.02 32.68 19.21
N VAL A 19 -5.85 32.78 18.17
CA VAL A 19 -5.44 32.76 16.76
C VAL A 19 -5.03 34.16 16.34
N LEU A 20 -3.76 34.35 16.04
CA LEU A 20 -3.26 35.54 15.32
C LEU A 20 -3.29 35.26 13.82
N LEU A 21 -4.21 35.87 13.14
CA LEU A 21 -4.30 35.95 11.68
C LEU A 21 -3.27 36.98 11.18
N THR A 22 -2.19 36.53 10.55
CA THR A 22 -1.33 37.38 9.72
C THR A 22 -1.58 37.04 8.27
N GLY A 23 -2.25 37.97 7.58
CA GLY A 23 -2.43 37.92 6.13
C GLY A 23 -1.13 38.24 5.40
N CYS A 24 -0.77 37.42 4.43
CA CYS A 24 0.22 37.75 3.41
C CYS A 24 -0.48 38.14 2.12
N GLN A 25 -0.37 39.39 1.74
CA GLN A 25 -0.76 39.95 0.45
C GLN A 25 0.32 39.59 -0.58
N SER A 26 -0.08 39.03 -1.71
CA SER A 26 0.79 38.84 -2.88
C SER A 26 0.79 40.09 -3.75
N PRO A 27 1.95 40.56 -4.22
CA PRO A 27 1.99 41.64 -5.21
C PRO A 27 1.77 41.09 -6.62
N ALA A 28 0.90 41.78 -7.35
CA ALA A 28 0.70 41.61 -8.79
C ALA A 28 1.91 42.14 -9.56
N GLY A 29 2.45 41.36 -10.48
CA GLY A 29 3.45 41.82 -11.46
C GLY A 29 2.80 41.91 -12.86
N PRO A 30 3.32 42.77 -13.73
CA PRO A 30 2.63 43.28 -14.91
C PRO A 30 2.75 42.36 -16.15
N ALA A 31 1.73 42.48 -17.00
CA ALA A 31 1.67 41.91 -18.33
C ALA A 31 2.80 42.42 -19.25
N GLY A 32 3.40 41.52 -19.98
CA GLY A 32 4.28 41.81 -21.10
C GLY A 32 3.65 41.22 -22.35
N GLU A 33 3.12 42.11 -23.21
CA GLU A 33 2.80 41.85 -24.62
C GLU A 33 4.11 41.92 -25.42
N ASP A 34 4.35 40.95 -26.30
CA ASP A 34 5.27 41.11 -27.41
C ASP A 34 4.72 40.38 -28.65
N ASP A 35 4.35 41.21 -29.59
CA ASP A 35 4.05 40.90 -30.99
C ASP A 35 5.32 40.55 -31.74
N GLY A 36 5.26 39.53 -32.60
CA GLY A 36 6.35 39.20 -33.52
C GLY A 36 5.88 38.38 -34.72
N ALA A 37 5.54 39.06 -35.76
CA ALA A 37 5.07 38.54 -37.07
C ALA A 37 6.24 37.98 -37.91
N GLY A 38 5.92 36.97 -38.73
CA GLY A 38 6.40 36.93 -40.14
C GLY A 38 7.50 35.95 -40.47
N GLY A 39 7.26 35.10 -41.45
CA GLY A 39 8.29 34.38 -42.20
C GLY A 39 7.83 33.16 -42.97
N ASP A 40 7.24 33.41 -44.18
CA ASP A 40 7.03 32.40 -45.22
C ASP A 40 8.35 31.90 -45.80
N ALA A 41 8.48 30.61 -46.05
CA ALA A 41 9.34 30.11 -47.15
C ALA A 41 8.92 28.69 -47.55
N ASN A 42 8.40 28.59 -48.76
CA ASN A 42 8.22 27.40 -49.60
C ASN A 42 9.51 26.60 -49.74
N GLY A 43 9.39 25.29 -49.72
CA GLY A 43 10.45 24.36 -50.13
C GLY A 43 9.89 22.99 -50.46
N ASP A 44 9.47 22.84 -51.73
CA ASP A 44 9.06 21.58 -52.37
C ASP A 44 10.29 20.66 -52.52
N ALA A 45 10.27 19.44 -51.96
CA ALA A 45 11.13 18.35 -52.41
C ALA A 45 10.48 17.00 -52.11
N ARG A 46 9.84 16.44 -53.12
CA ARG A 46 9.42 15.05 -53.19
C ARG A 46 10.67 14.16 -53.31
N ILE A 47 10.86 13.27 -52.36
CA ILE A 47 11.59 12.01 -52.61
C ILE A 47 10.79 10.88 -51.96
N GLY A 48 10.26 9.99 -52.81
CA GLY A 48 9.60 8.77 -52.42
C GLY A 48 10.59 7.80 -51.79
N GLY A 49 10.28 7.37 -50.60
CA GLY A 49 10.91 6.26 -49.88
C GLY A 49 9.81 5.45 -49.26
N GLU A 50 9.58 4.26 -49.82
CA GLU A 50 8.70 3.23 -49.31
C GLU A 50 9.26 2.75 -47.97
N ALA A 51 8.73 3.28 -46.89
CA ALA A 51 9.08 2.84 -45.55
C ALA A 51 8.19 1.64 -45.17
N ALA A 52 8.84 0.50 -44.90
CA ALA A 52 8.26 -0.66 -44.27
C ALA A 52 7.41 -0.25 -43.04
N PRO A 53 6.36 -1.02 -42.69
CA PRO A 53 5.57 -0.73 -41.48
C PRO A 53 6.46 -0.97 -40.25
N GLY A 54 7.14 0.06 -39.80
CA GLY A 54 7.81 0.11 -38.53
C GLY A 54 6.76 -0.05 -37.44
N SER A 55 6.92 -1.06 -36.58
CA SER A 55 6.16 -1.20 -35.36
C SER A 55 6.20 0.14 -34.64
N ALA A 56 5.02 0.75 -34.49
CA ALA A 56 4.90 1.95 -33.67
C ALA A 56 5.50 1.65 -32.31
N PRO A 57 6.40 2.50 -31.77
CA PRO A 57 6.86 2.33 -30.41
C PRO A 57 5.62 2.26 -29.52
N ALA A 58 5.55 1.20 -28.70
CA ALA A 58 4.50 1.08 -27.71
C ALA A 58 4.48 2.40 -26.93
N ALA A 59 3.35 3.10 -27.00
CA ALA A 59 3.17 4.35 -26.28
C ALA A 59 3.49 4.02 -24.82
N VAL A 60 4.60 4.57 -24.31
CA VAL A 60 4.92 4.53 -22.89
C VAL A 60 3.79 5.31 -22.24
N ARG A 61 2.81 4.59 -21.69
CA ARG A 61 1.77 5.21 -20.86
C ARG A 61 2.51 5.95 -19.75
N PRO A 62 2.24 7.23 -19.51
CA PRO A 62 2.77 7.87 -18.31
C PRO A 62 2.28 7.04 -17.13
N SER A 63 3.16 6.35 -16.45
CA SER A 63 2.83 5.63 -15.24
C SER A 63 2.34 6.64 -14.22
N GLY A 64 1.19 6.38 -13.62
CA GLY A 64 0.55 7.27 -12.67
C GLY A 64 -0.76 7.89 -13.16
N TYR A 65 -1.32 7.44 -14.30
CA TYR A 65 -2.57 7.95 -14.83
C TYR A 65 -3.26 6.85 -15.64
N GLY A 66 -3.67 5.79 -14.97
CA GLY A 66 -4.53 4.75 -15.53
C GLY A 66 -6.01 5.07 -15.29
N ALA A 67 -6.91 4.32 -15.91
CA ALA A 67 -8.35 4.42 -15.68
C ALA A 67 -8.79 3.99 -14.27
N VAL A 68 -7.89 3.43 -13.47
CA VAL A 68 -8.14 2.98 -12.09
C VAL A 68 -6.99 3.43 -11.22
N PHE A 69 -7.28 4.18 -10.17
CA PHE A 69 -6.28 4.59 -9.20
C PHE A 69 -5.58 3.39 -8.58
N LEU A 70 -4.26 3.33 -8.70
CA LEU A 70 -3.41 2.22 -8.26
C LEU A 70 -3.85 0.88 -8.86
N ALA A 71 -3.91 0.78 -10.17
CA ALA A 71 -4.14 -0.47 -10.87
C ALA A 71 -2.97 -1.46 -10.63
N ILE A 72 -3.21 -2.74 -10.98
CA ILE A 72 -2.17 -3.78 -10.87
C ILE A 72 -0.93 -3.35 -11.67
N ASP A 73 0.27 -3.58 -11.10
CA ASP A 73 1.59 -3.21 -11.59
C ASP A 73 1.93 -1.71 -11.51
N GLU A 74 1.03 -0.86 -11.07
CA GLU A 74 1.32 0.54 -10.80
C GLU A 74 2.02 0.74 -9.45
N CYS A 75 2.70 1.88 -9.31
CA CYS A 75 3.49 2.16 -8.13
C CYS A 75 2.97 3.37 -7.36
N SER A 76 3.14 3.29 -6.05
CA SER A 76 2.83 4.39 -5.13
C SER A 76 4.08 4.92 -4.45
N SER A 77 4.03 6.21 -4.10
CA SER A 77 4.94 6.79 -3.10
C SER A 77 4.47 6.43 -1.69
N PHE A 78 5.39 6.49 -0.70
CA PHE A 78 4.99 6.63 0.71
C PHE A 78 4.95 8.12 1.04
N GLY A 79 3.74 8.65 1.25
CA GLY A 79 3.54 9.97 1.81
C GLY A 79 3.34 9.90 3.33
N THR A 80 3.55 11.00 4.03
CA THR A 80 3.27 11.08 5.47
C THR A 80 1.77 11.11 5.78
N VAL A 81 0.94 11.53 4.81
CA VAL A 81 -0.51 11.70 4.97
C VAL A 81 -1.31 11.13 3.80
N SER A 82 -0.69 10.80 2.68
CA SER A 82 -1.36 10.26 1.50
C SER A 82 -0.42 9.44 0.65
N PHE A 83 -0.97 8.43 -0.02
CA PHE A 83 -0.31 7.71 -1.09
C PHE A 83 -0.58 8.42 -2.40
N THR A 84 0.44 8.54 -3.24
CA THR A 84 0.32 9.14 -4.57
C THR A 84 0.80 8.12 -5.58
N GLU A 85 0.06 7.96 -6.65
CA GLU A 85 0.49 7.20 -7.80
C GLU A 85 1.69 7.87 -8.47
N VAL A 86 2.72 7.09 -8.76
CA VAL A 86 3.97 7.59 -9.34
C VAL A 86 4.56 6.57 -10.31
N PRO A 87 5.32 7.00 -11.33
CA PRO A 87 6.06 6.08 -12.18
C PRO A 87 6.93 5.12 -11.37
N CYS A 88 6.88 3.82 -11.66
CA CYS A 88 7.67 2.81 -10.93
C CYS A 88 9.20 3.03 -11.03
N GLY A 89 9.67 3.72 -12.07
CA GLY A 89 11.07 4.13 -12.22
C GLY A 89 11.42 5.44 -11.50
N SER A 90 10.47 6.08 -10.84
CA SER A 90 10.69 7.32 -10.07
C SER A 90 11.40 7.03 -8.76
N GLU A 91 12.28 7.92 -8.32
CA GLU A 91 12.89 7.89 -6.98
C GLU A 91 11.85 7.96 -5.85
N ARG A 92 10.64 8.44 -6.15
CA ARG A 92 9.53 8.50 -5.20
C ARG A 92 8.77 7.20 -5.09
N ALA A 93 8.94 6.26 -6.03
CA ALA A 93 8.24 4.98 -6.02
C ALA A 93 8.74 4.13 -4.85
N ALA A 94 7.82 3.67 -4.02
CA ALA A 94 8.14 2.94 -2.81
C ALA A 94 7.52 1.54 -2.78
N ALA A 95 6.36 1.35 -3.41
CA ALA A 95 5.68 0.08 -3.49
C ALA A 95 4.93 -0.08 -4.81
N ARG A 96 4.70 -1.34 -5.21
CA ARG A 96 3.93 -1.73 -6.40
C ARG A 96 2.66 -2.46 -5.99
N VAL A 97 1.60 -2.26 -6.74
CA VAL A 97 0.34 -2.99 -6.60
C VAL A 97 0.51 -4.40 -7.18
N VAL A 98 0.25 -5.43 -6.37
CA VAL A 98 0.29 -6.84 -6.81
C VAL A 98 -1.11 -7.45 -6.96
N ALA A 99 -2.12 -6.84 -6.33
CA ALA A 99 -3.54 -7.11 -6.56
C ALA A 99 -4.36 -5.87 -6.21
N ARG A 100 -5.49 -5.67 -6.89
CA ARG A 100 -6.42 -4.56 -6.70
C ARG A 100 -7.84 -5.11 -6.65
N GLU A 101 -8.57 -4.75 -5.61
CA GLU A 101 -9.92 -5.27 -5.35
C GLU A 101 -10.86 -4.12 -4.98
N ASP A 102 -12.13 -4.26 -5.33
CA ASP A 102 -13.16 -3.32 -4.97
C ASP A 102 -13.74 -3.62 -3.58
N GLY A 103 -14.32 -2.60 -2.95
CA GLY A 103 -14.94 -2.71 -1.65
C GLY A 103 -13.95 -2.75 -0.49
N ARG A 104 -14.35 -3.36 0.62
CA ARG A 104 -13.55 -3.39 1.85
C ARG A 104 -12.64 -4.62 1.89
N ALA A 105 -11.42 -4.45 2.38
CA ALA A 105 -10.47 -5.56 2.51
C ALA A 105 -10.94 -6.69 3.44
N ASP A 106 -11.77 -6.35 4.44
CA ASP A 106 -12.31 -7.34 5.38
C ASP A 106 -13.36 -8.27 4.74
N ASP A 107 -14.01 -7.82 3.67
CA ASP A 107 -15.11 -8.51 3.00
C ASP A 107 -14.69 -9.09 1.64
N GLY A 108 -13.52 -8.71 1.15
CA GLY A 108 -13.00 -9.09 -0.16
C GLY A 108 -12.05 -10.28 -0.16
N PRO A 109 -11.54 -10.66 -1.34
CA PRO A 109 -10.52 -11.68 -1.46
C PRO A 109 -9.26 -11.34 -0.65
N PRO A 110 -8.62 -12.33 -0.01
CA PRO A 110 -7.38 -12.07 0.70
C PRO A 110 -6.26 -11.71 -0.27
N CYS A 111 -5.42 -10.78 0.12
CA CYS A 111 -4.21 -10.43 -0.62
C CYS A 111 -3.30 -11.65 -0.88
N PRO A 112 -2.51 -11.64 -1.97
CA PRO A 112 -1.45 -12.64 -2.20
C PRO A 112 -0.54 -12.80 -0.98
N ALA A 113 0.00 -14.00 -0.80
CA ALA A 113 0.76 -14.36 0.40
C ALA A 113 1.97 -13.45 0.67
N THR A 114 2.63 -12.99 -0.39
CA THR A 114 3.83 -12.13 -0.32
C THR A 114 3.53 -10.63 -0.29
N THR A 115 2.30 -10.25 0.04
CA THR A 115 1.90 -8.84 0.21
C THR A 115 2.58 -8.27 1.46
N ASP A 116 3.21 -7.12 1.31
CA ASP A 116 3.87 -6.45 2.44
C ASP A 116 2.87 -5.65 3.30
N PHE A 117 1.88 -5.01 2.67
CA PHE A 117 0.81 -4.28 3.35
C PHE A 117 -0.41 -4.11 2.46
N VAL A 118 -1.55 -3.79 3.08
CA VAL A 118 -2.80 -3.46 2.38
C VAL A 118 -3.02 -1.96 2.46
N LEU A 119 -3.22 -1.34 1.30
CA LEU A 119 -3.63 0.05 1.20
C LEU A 119 -5.14 0.12 1.02
N HIS A 120 -5.83 0.73 1.98
CA HIS A 120 -7.26 0.99 1.90
C HIS A 120 -7.51 2.25 1.11
N ILE A 121 -8.34 2.17 0.07
CA ILE A 121 -8.70 3.27 -0.81
C ILE A 121 -10.13 3.67 -0.47
N SER A 122 -10.30 4.89 0.02
CA SER A 122 -11.62 5.46 0.26
C SER A 122 -12.22 5.98 -1.04
N GLU A 123 -13.54 5.94 -1.16
CA GLU A 123 -14.22 6.62 -2.26
C GLU A 123 -13.85 8.11 -2.24
N GLN A 124 -13.43 8.61 -3.40
CA GLN A 124 -13.01 9.99 -3.60
C GLN A 124 -13.55 10.51 -4.93
N ARG A 125 -13.71 11.82 -5.02
CA ARG A 125 -13.96 12.53 -6.27
C ARG A 125 -12.81 13.49 -6.51
N PRO A 126 -11.74 13.03 -7.18
CA PRO A 126 -10.58 13.87 -7.44
C PRO A 126 -10.95 15.02 -8.39
N SER A 127 -10.20 16.12 -8.30
CA SER A 127 -10.34 17.24 -9.23
C SER A 127 -9.78 16.92 -10.61
N ALA A 128 -8.89 15.92 -10.70
CA ALA A 128 -8.42 15.33 -11.94
C ALA A 128 -9.00 13.92 -12.05
N ASP A 129 -9.69 13.66 -13.11
CA ASP A 129 -10.47 12.48 -13.38
C ASP A 129 -9.75 11.68 -14.48
N GLU A 130 -9.24 10.52 -14.14
CA GLU A 130 -8.39 9.73 -15.03
C GLU A 130 -9.19 8.87 -16.01
N ASP A 131 -10.37 8.43 -15.62
CA ASP A 131 -11.26 7.57 -16.41
C ASP A 131 -12.51 8.28 -16.91
N GLY A 132 -12.76 9.52 -16.48
CA GLY A 132 -13.88 10.35 -16.89
C GLY A 132 -15.19 10.06 -16.15
N ASP A 133 -15.16 9.25 -15.09
CA ASP A 133 -16.34 8.95 -14.27
C ASP A 133 -16.49 9.87 -13.05
N GLY A 134 -15.46 10.65 -12.72
CA GLY A 134 -15.46 11.62 -11.63
C GLY A 134 -15.34 11.01 -10.23
N ALA A 135 -15.00 9.73 -10.11
CA ALA A 135 -14.90 9.04 -8.83
C ALA A 135 -13.74 8.03 -8.78
N VAL A 136 -13.09 7.93 -7.65
CA VAL A 136 -12.25 6.79 -7.29
C VAL A 136 -13.08 5.87 -6.41
N PRO A 137 -13.46 4.67 -6.86
CA PRO A 137 -14.30 3.78 -6.07
C PRO A 137 -13.58 3.29 -4.82
N GLN A 138 -14.35 2.99 -3.77
CA GLN A 138 -13.82 2.32 -2.59
C GLN A 138 -13.20 0.99 -2.96
N GLY A 139 -12.00 0.72 -2.42
CA GLY A 139 -11.31 -0.52 -2.69
C GLY A 139 -10.08 -0.71 -1.81
N TYR A 140 -9.27 -1.69 -2.16
CA TYR A 140 -7.96 -1.89 -1.53
C TYR A 140 -6.95 -2.42 -2.53
N ALA A 141 -5.70 -2.04 -2.32
CA ALA A 141 -4.57 -2.52 -3.09
C ALA A 141 -3.64 -3.34 -2.19
N CYS A 142 -3.26 -4.51 -2.67
CA CYS A 142 -2.25 -5.35 -2.05
C CYS A 142 -0.89 -4.87 -2.54
N MET A 143 -0.07 -4.38 -1.63
CA MET A 143 1.15 -3.66 -1.95
C MET A 143 2.40 -4.48 -1.66
N ARG A 144 3.35 -4.42 -2.58
CA ARG A 144 4.70 -4.95 -2.41
C ARG A 144 5.71 -3.81 -2.45
N LYS A 145 6.54 -3.66 -1.44
CA LYS A 145 7.63 -2.68 -1.42
C LYS A 145 8.59 -2.94 -2.58
N LEU A 146 9.16 -1.89 -3.15
CA LEU A 146 10.18 -2.01 -4.20
C LEU A 146 11.55 -2.36 -3.61
N GLN A 147 11.77 -2.07 -2.34
CA GLN A 147 13.03 -2.28 -1.63
C GLN A 147 12.81 -3.11 -0.36
N PRO A 148 13.74 -3.98 0.02
CA PRO A 148 13.67 -4.70 1.29
C PRO A 148 13.74 -3.71 2.50
N PRO A 149 13.26 -4.12 3.67
CA PRO A 149 12.74 -5.44 4.00
C PRO A 149 11.34 -5.67 3.44
N HIS A 150 11.04 -6.95 3.12
CA HIS A 150 9.74 -7.40 2.68
C HIS A 150 9.04 -8.15 3.81
N PRO A 151 8.22 -7.48 4.62
CA PRO A 151 7.55 -8.12 5.75
C PRO A 151 6.59 -9.25 5.35
N GLY A 152 6.03 -9.21 4.13
CA GLY A 152 5.16 -10.25 3.59
C GLY A 152 5.88 -11.50 3.09
N ASP A 153 7.22 -11.54 3.05
CA ASP A 153 7.95 -12.75 2.72
C ASP A 153 7.94 -13.75 3.87
N PRO A 154 8.00 -15.07 3.60
CA PRO A 154 8.08 -16.06 4.66
C PRO A 154 9.22 -15.76 5.64
N GLY A 155 8.84 -15.49 6.90
CA GLY A 155 9.79 -15.11 7.94
C GLY A 155 10.17 -13.63 7.99
N GLY A 156 9.57 -12.79 7.16
CA GLY A 156 9.80 -11.34 7.15
C GLY A 156 9.20 -10.58 8.33
N GLY A 157 8.16 -11.14 8.96
CA GLY A 157 7.65 -10.70 10.26
C GLY A 157 6.63 -9.57 10.24
N GLY A 158 5.73 -9.50 9.25
CA GLY A 158 4.70 -8.47 9.27
C GLY A 158 3.88 -8.28 7.99
N GLY A 159 3.51 -9.32 7.30
CA GLY A 159 2.52 -9.25 6.21
C GLY A 159 1.09 -9.03 6.73
N PRO A 160 0.09 -8.87 5.84
CA PRO A 160 -1.31 -8.73 6.22
C PRO A 160 -1.91 -10.01 6.80
N ARG A 161 -1.24 -11.14 6.64
CA ARG A 161 -1.63 -12.44 7.19
C ARG A 161 -0.41 -13.32 7.42
N THR A 162 -0.52 -14.18 8.42
CA THR A 162 0.50 -15.21 8.69
C THR A 162 0.48 -16.29 7.62
N ILE A 163 1.65 -16.69 7.15
CA ILE A 163 1.84 -17.75 6.14
C ILE A 163 2.83 -18.81 6.62
N VAL A 164 2.92 -19.93 5.87
CA VAL A 164 3.95 -20.94 6.13
C VAL A 164 5.34 -20.34 5.93
N GLY A 165 6.22 -20.54 6.90
CA GLY A 165 7.55 -19.95 6.94
C GLY A 165 7.69 -18.80 7.93
N ASP A 166 6.58 -18.20 8.37
CA ASP A 166 6.60 -17.10 9.32
C ASP A 166 6.96 -17.54 10.73
N CYS A 167 7.55 -16.61 11.41
CA CYS A 167 7.85 -16.73 12.85
C CYS A 167 6.89 -15.89 13.66
N VAL A 168 6.44 -16.46 14.77
CA VAL A 168 5.50 -15.84 15.68
C VAL A 168 5.96 -15.93 17.13
N TYR A 169 5.43 -15.05 17.96
CA TYR A 169 5.58 -15.09 19.41
C TYR A 169 4.23 -15.02 20.10
N ASP A 170 4.14 -15.54 21.31
CA ASP A 170 2.97 -15.42 22.17
C ASP A 170 2.89 -13.98 22.71
N ALA A 171 1.84 -13.26 22.32
CA ALA A 171 1.57 -11.90 22.77
C ALA A 171 0.72 -11.84 24.03
N GLY A 172 0.38 -13.01 24.61
CA GLY A 172 -0.52 -13.15 25.75
C GLY A 172 -1.98 -13.23 25.37
N SER A 173 -2.81 -13.63 26.32
CA SER A 173 -4.27 -13.73 26.16
C SER A 173 -4.72 -14.61 24.97
N GLY A 174 -3.92 -15.63 24.61
CA GLY A 174 -4.19 -16.52 23.49
C GLY A 174 -3.99 -15.88 22.12
N GLN A 175 -3.31 -14.75 22.03
CA GLN A 175 -2.95 -14.07 20.81
C GLN A 175 -1.51 -14.35 20.42
N VAL A 176 -1.28 -14.51 19.14
CA VAL A 176 0.06 -14.57 18.54
C VAL A 176 0.28 -13.40 17.62
N ARG A 177 1.54 -12.97 17.52
CA ARG A 177 1.96 -11.92 16.58
C ARG A 177 3.16 -12.38 15.80
N GLU A 178 3.26 -11.92 14.58
CA GLU A 178 4.42 -12.14 13.72
C GLU A 178 5.63 -11.36 14.21
N THR A 179 6.78 -11.91 13.90
CA THR A 179 8.08 -11.26 14.07
C THR A 179 9.06 -11.85 13.08
N ALA A 180 10.10 -11.08 12.73
CA ALA A 180 11.13 -11.55 11.83
C ALA A 180 11.86 -12.78 12.38
N CYS A 181 12.00 -13.80 11.55
CA CYS A 181 12.66 -15.06 11.95
C CYS A 181 14.15 -14.89 12.27
N ASP A 182 14.79 -13.84 11.76
CA ASP A 182 16.20 -13.52 12.01
C ASP A 182 16.45 -12.92 13.41
N GLY A 183 15.38 -12.72 14.18
CA GLY A 183 15.42 -12.19 15.53
C GLY A 183 15.68 -10.68 15.64
N LYS A 184 15.67 -9.94 14.52
CA LYS A 184 15.83 -8.48 14.48
C LYS A 184 14.54 -7.71 14.72
N GLY A 185 13.39 -8.40 14.80
CA GLY A 185 12.11 -7.80 15.16
C GLY A 185 12.08 -7.32 16.60
N GLU A 186 11.04 -6.59 17.00
CA GLU A 186 10.85 -6.08 18.37
C GLU A 186 10.80 -7.20 19.43
N ARG A 187 10.34 -8.37 19.03
CA ARG A 187 10.27 -9.56 19.88
C ARG A 187 10.97 -10.73 19.21
N LYS A 188 11.69 -11.51 20.00
CA LYS A 188 12.32 -12.74 19.50
C LYS A 188 11.25 -13.75 19.08
N PRO A 189 11.46 -14.46 17.97
CA PRO A 189 10.56 -15.53 17.55
C PRO A 189 10.59 -16.69 18.54
N GLN A 190 9.43 -17.27 18.80
CA GLN A 190 9.27 -18.44 19.69
C GLN A 190 8.86 -19.68 18.92
N PHE A 191 8.09 -19.49 17.83
CA PHE A 191 7.59 -20.57 16.99
C PHE A 191 7.77 -20.22 15.53
N LYS A 192 7.88 -21.25 14.67
CA LYS A 192 7.87 -21.12 13.21
C LYS A 192 6.72 -21.93 12.63
N VAL A 193 5.89 -21.31 11.79
CA VAL A 193 4.84 -21.99 11.02
C VAL A 193 5.51 -22.84 9.95
N VAL A 194 5.35 -24.16 10.03
CA VAL A 194 6.04 -25.10 9.13
C VAL A 194 5.11 -25.75 8.12
N GLU A 195 3.81 -25.74 8.41
CA GLU A 195 2.81 -26.38 7.56
C GLU A 195 1.44 -25.73 7.71
N ALA A 196 0.61 -25.79 6.64
CA ALA A 196 -0.78 -25.39 6.63
C ALA A 196 -1.65 -26.59 6.32
N VAL A 197 -2.65 -26.85 7.17
CA VAL A 197 -3.54 -28.01 7.08
C VAL A 197 -5.00 -27.62 7.21
N ALA A 198 -5.92 -28.51 6.85
CA ALA A 198 -7.35 -28.27 6.97
C ALA A 198 -7.85 -28.31 8.42
N ALA A 199 -7.32 -29.21 9.23
CA ALA A 199 -7.72 -29.38 10.63
C ALA A 199 -6.52 -29.57 11.56
N ARG A 200 -6.68 -29.25 12.85
CA ARG A 200 -5.59 -29.37 13.85
C ARG A 200 -5.06 -30.80 13.98
N GLY A 201 -5.92 -31.81 13.77
CA GLY A 201 -5.53 -33.21 13.83
C GLY A 201 -4.56 -33.66 12.76
N ASP A 202 -4.44 -32.88 11.68
CA ASP A 202 -3.55 -33.18 10.55
C ASP A 202 -2.14 -32.61 10.77
N CYS A 203 -1.94 -31.83 11.84
CA CYS A 203 -0.62 -31.27 12.17
C CYS A 203 0.35 -32.35 12.69
N PRO A 204 1.65 -32.21 12.38
CA PRO A 204 2.70 -33.08 12.94
C PRO A 204 2.72 -33.05 14.48
N ALA A 205 3.17 -34.16 15.08
CA ALA A 205 3.30 -34.28 16.55
C ALA A 205 4.28 -33.26 17.19
N SER A 206 5.17 -32.67 16.38
CA SER A 206 6.09 -31.61 16.80
C SER A 206 5.44 -30.23 16.90
N THR A 207 4.14 -30.10 16.63
CA THR A 207 3.40 -28.84 16.68
C THR A 207 3.24 -28.39 18.13
N GLY A 208 3.81 -27.24 18.47
CA GLY A 208 3.67 -26.63 19.78
C GLY A 208 2.59 -25.53 19.83
N LEU A 209 2.18 -25.03 18.67
CA LEU A 209 1.21 -23.93 18.58
C LEU A 209 0.40 -24.04 17.26
N TYR A 210 -0.90 -23.76 17.37
CA TYR A 210 -1.78 -23.67 16.19
C TYR A 210 -2.07 -22.20 15.90
N VAL A 211 -1.81 -21.77 14.64
CA VAL A 211 -2.00 -20.40 14.18
C VAL A 211 -3.12 -20.38 13.13
N ARG A 212 -3.95 -19.36 13.12
CA ARG A 212 -4.98 -19.19 12.09
C ARG A 212 -4.37 -18.52 10.88
N LEU A 213 -4.42 -19.19 9.71
CA LEU A 213 -3.88 -18.67 8.44
C LEU A 213 -4.95 -18.15 7.49
N GLY A 214 -6.18 -18.64 7.60
CA GLY A 214 -7.27 -18.39 6.65
C GLY A 214 -7.19 -19.27 5.39
N GLY A 215 -8.12 -19.08 4.45
CA GLY A 215 -8.21 -19.85 3.20
C GLY A 215 -8.59 -21.31 3.38
N GLU A 216 -8.28 -22.14 2.37
CA GLU A 216 -8.65 -23.56 2.34
C GLU A 216 -7.92 -24.42 3.37
N ARG A 217 -6.73 -24.01 3.79
CA ARG A 217 -5.94 -24.65 4.84
C ARG A 217 -5.75 -23.68 6.01
N PRO A 218 -6.79 -23.49 6.84
CA PRO A 218 -6.84 -22.40 7.81
C PRO A 218 -5.98 -22.62 9.07
N VAL A 219 -5.40 -23.80 9.24
CA VAL A 219 -4.62 -24.14 10.43
C VAL A 219 -3.15 -24.18 10.09
N GLY A 220 -2.38 -23.29 10.68
CA GLY A 220 -0.91 -23.31 10.67
C GLY A 220 -0.38 -24.15 11.81
N CYS A 221 0.45 -25.14 11.50
CA CYS A 221 1.17 -25.97 12.45
C CYS A 221 2.51 -25.26 12.74
N ALA A 222 2.68 -24.71 13.93
CA ALA A 222 3.91 -24.05 14.32
C ALA A 222 4.70 -24.86 15.33
N ARG A 223 6.00 -25.04 15.07
CA ARG A 223 6.93 -25.71 15.96
C ARG A 223 7.71 -24.70 16.81
N PRO A 224 8.10 -25.03 18.03
CA PRO A 224 9.06 -24.23 18.81
C PRO A 224 10.39 -24.06 18.06
N LEU A 225 11.06 -22.93 18.31
CA LEU A 225 12.39 -22.60 17.77
C LEU A 225 13.48 -22.91 18.79
#